data_47a364cff8882b2980719f5376781c82
#
_entry.id   47a364cff8882b2980719f5376781c82
#
_cell.length_a   1.000
_cell.length_b   1.000
_cell.length_c   1.000
_cell.angle_alpha   90.00
_cell.angle_beta   90.00
_cell.angle_gamma   90.00
#
_symmetry.space_group_name_H-M   'P 1'
#
loop_
_entity.id
_entity.type
_entity.pdbx_description
1 polymer ?
#
loop_
_entity_poly.entity_id
_entity_poly.type
_entity_poly.pdbx_seq_one_letter_code
_entity_poly.pdbx_strand_id
1 'polypeptide(L)'
;MGGDGQVTQGQTSILKGNAIKVRKIYHNKVLAGFAGSTADAMTLLDLFEQKLEEHQGILDRSCIALAKMWRTDRALRTLEALLLVADAKASFMLTGTGDVIRMDDDILATGSGGNYALAAARALFENTDLGAEQIVQKALTIAGQICVFTNQNQTIETLDYSDKA
;
A
#
# COMPACT_ATOMS: atom_id res chain seq x y z
N MET A 1 -6.13 -2.40 -5.01
CA MET A 1 -5.46 -2.18 -3.70
C MET A 1 -6.49 -1.73 -2.68
N GLY A 2 -6.37 -2.12 -1.41
CA GLY A 2 -7.30 -1.72 -0.37
C GLY A 2 -6.62 -1.46 0.97
N GLY A 3 -7.28 -0.68 1.83
CA GLY A 3 -6.85 -0.40 3.18
C GLY A 3 -8.03 -0.18 4.11
N ASP A 4 -7.89 -0.55 5.38
CA ASP A 4 -8.84 -0.19 6.42
C ASP A 4 -8.69 1.28 6.84
N GLY A 5 -9.65 1.80 7.60
CA GLY A 5 -9.66 3.19 8.02
C GLY A 5 -9.14 3.46 9.44
N GLN A 6 -8.65 2.45 10.17
CA GLN A 6 -8.29 2.64 11.57
C GLN A 6 -6.92 3.27 11.75
N VAL A 7 -6.86 4.33 12.55
CA VAL A 7 -5.65 4.91 13.12
C VAL A 7 -5.73 4.75 14.63
N THR A 8 -4.75 4.07 15.21
CA THR A 8 -4.70 3.76 16.63
C THR A 8 -3.60 4.58 17.31
N GLN A 9 -3.89 5.13 18.47
CA GLN A 9 -2.91 5.80 19.32
C GLN A 9 -2.42 4.82 20.38
N GLY A 10 -1.15 4.44 20.26
CA GLY A 10 -0.58 3.39 21.11
C GLY A 10 -1.29 2.07 20.87
N GLN A 11 -1.58 1.36 21.96
CA GLN A 11 -2.27 0.06 21.92
C GLN A 11 -3.69 0.09 22.50
N THR A 12 -4.20 1.27 22.84
CA THR A 12 -5.38 1.40 23.69
C THR A 12 -6.54 2.18 23.10
N SER A 13 -6.30 3.09 22.15
CA SER A 13 -7.32 4.02 21.69
C SER A 13 -7.38 4.16 20.18
N ILE A 14 -8.58 4.16 19.62
CA ILE A 14 -8.81 4.49 18.22
C ILE A 14 -8.86 6.01 18.10
N LEU A 15 -7.90 6.57 17.37
CA LEU A 15 -7.83 8.00 17.09
C LEU A 15 -8.75 8.40 15.92
N LYS A 16 -8.84 7.55 14.90
CA LYS A 16 -9.66 7.75 13.70
C LYS A 16 -10.08 6.41 13.12
N GLY A 17 -11.33 6.32 12.67
CA GLY A 17 -11.88 5.07 12.12
C GLY A 17 -12.09 5.07 10.60
N ASN A 18 -11.84 6.20 9.91
CA ASN A 18 -12.12 6.38 8.49
C ASN A 18 -10.97 7.09 7.76
N ALA A 19 -9.73 6.78 8.11
CA ALA A 19 -8.56 7.29 7.39
C ALA A 19 -8.48 6.67 5.99
N ILE A 20 -8.09 7.47 5.01
CA ILE A 20 -7.85 7.00 3.64
C ILE A 20 -6.37 6.64 3.53
N LYS A 21 -6.08 5.34 3.44
CA LYS A 21 -4.71 4.80 3.36
C LYS A 21 -4.30 4.36 1.96
N VAL A 22 -5.23 4.39 1.01
CA VAL A 22 -5.01 3.98 -0.38
C VAL A 22 -5.50 5.09 -1.31
N ARG A 23 -4.73 5.38 -2.34
CA ARG A 23 -5.01 6.43 -3.32
C ARG A 23 -4.57 6.04 -4.72
N LYS A 24 -5.22 6.62 -5.72
CA LYS A 24 -4.68 6.74 -7.08
C LYS A 24 -3.83 7.99 -7.16
N ILE A 25 -2.64 7.86 -7.71
CA ILE A 25 -1.68 8.94 -7.94
C ILE A 25 -1.22 8.93 -9.39
N TYR A 26 -0.41 9.92 -9.78
CA TYR A 26 0.17 10.02 -11.12
C TYR A 26 -0.87 9.79 -12.24
N HIS A 27 -1.77 10.78 -12.44
CA HIS A 27 -2.84 10.71 -13.45
C HIS A 27 -3.74 9.47 -13.34
N ASN A 28 -3.96 8.96 -12.13
CA ASN A 28 -4.73 7.74 -11.83
C ASN A 28 -4.14 6.45 -12.44
N LYS A 29 -2.83 6.43 -12.74
CA LYS A 29 -2.15 5.28 -13.34
C LYS A 29 -1.40 4.42 -12.33
N VAL A 30 -1.23 4.91 -11.11
CA VAL A 30 -0.52 4.22 -10.03
C VAL A 30 -1.40 4.17 -8.79
N LEU A 31 -1.50 3.00 -8.18
CA LEU A 31 -2.07 2.82 -6.85
C LEU A 31 -0.96 2.97 -5.81
N ALA A 32 -1.23 3.73 -4.76
CA ALA A 32 -0.34 3.85 -3.62
C ALA A 32 -1.11 3.64 -2.32
N GLY A 33 -0.54 2.85 -1.43
CA GLY A 33 -1.08 2.61 -0.09
C GLY A 33 0.04 2.63 0.94
N PHE A 34 -0.31 2.84 2.21
CA PHE A 34 0.67 2.95 3.27
C PHE A 34 0.22 2.32 4.58
N ALA A 35 1.21 1.98 5.41
CA ALA A 35 1.05 1.61 6.82
C ALA A 35 2.12 2.31 7.66
N GLY A 36 1.88 2.47 8.97
CA GLY A 36 2.75 3.16 9.91
C GLY A 36 2.26 4.58 10.23
N SER A 37 3.17 5.51 10.47
CA SER A 37 2.84 6.91 10.77
C SER A 37 2.15 7.59 9.58
N THR A 38 0.95 8.12 9.79
CA THR A 38 0.17 8.78 8.73
C THR A 38 0.88 10.03 8.19
N ALA A 39 1.48 10.84 9.07
CA ALA A 39 2.18 12.05 8.66
C ALA A 39 3.43 11.72 7.81
N ASP A 40 4.18 10.71 8.23
CA ASP A 40 5.36 10.25 7.51
C ASP A 40 5.00 9.66 6.14
N ALA A 41 3.93 8.87 6.11
CA ALA A 41 3.42 8.29 4.88
C ALA A 41 2.97 9.36 3.86
N MET A 42 2.32 10.43 4.31
CA MET A 42 1.92 11.52 3.41
C MET A 42 3.14 12.22 2.81
N THR A 43 4.17 12.49 3.61
CA THR A 43 5.44 13.04 3.12
C THR A 43 6.07 12.14 2.04
N LEU A 44 6.09 10.83 2.29
CA LEU A 44 6.66 9.86 1.34
C LEU A 44 5.83 9.73 0.07
N LEU A 45 4.50 9.82 0.15
CA LEU A 45 3.62 9.81 -1.02
C LEU A 45 3.87 11.02 -1.92
N ASP A 46 3.98 12.23 -1.34
CA ASP A 46 4.25 13.45 -2.08
C ASP A 46 5.62 13.37 -2.79
N LEU A 47 6.64 12.86 -2.10
CA LEU A 47 7.96 12.63 -2.68
C LEU A 47 7.93 11.54 -3.76
N PHE A 48 7.12 10.50 -3.58
CA PHE A 48 6.99 9.44 -4.57
C PHE A 48 6.32 9.96 -5.85
N GLU A 49 5.30 10.78 -5.72
CA GLU A 49 4.64 11.40 -6.87
C GLU A 49 5.59 12.30 -7.66
N GLN A 50 6.45 13.06 -6.98
CA GLN A 50 7.54 13.80 -7.62
C GLN A 50 8.49 12.87 -8.39
N LYS A 51 8.85 11.71 -7.82
CA LYS A 51 9.72 10.74 -8.52
C LYS A 51 9.01 10.09 -9.72
N LEU A 52 7.70 9.89 -9.68
CA LEU A 52 6.93 9.44 -10.82
C LEU A 52 6.95 10.47 -11.96
N GLU A 53 6.82 11.77 -11.64
CA GLU A 53 6.95 12.83 -12.65
C GLU A 53 8.37 12.89 -13.23
N GLU A 54 9.41 12.88 -12.39
CA GLU A 54 10.82 12.88 -12.83
C GLU A 54 11.16 11.71 -13.76
N HIS A 55 10.55 10.54 -13.54
CA HIS A 55 10.79 9.31 -14.29
C HIS A 55 9.68 8.95 -15.28
N GLN A 56 8.82 9.92 -15.63
CA GLN A 56 7.77 9.76 -16.64
C GLN A 56 6.83 8.56 -16.36
N GLY A 57 6.52 8.30 -15.08
CA GLY A 57 5.65 7.22 -14.65
C GLY A 57 6.28 5.82 -14.69
N ILE A 58 7.59 5.70 -14.91
CA ILE A 58 8.29 4.41 -14.85
C ILE A 58 8.40 3.97 -13.39
N LEU A 59 7.53 3.04 -12.98
CA LEU A 59 7.31 2.69 -11.57
C LEU A 59 8.58 2.19 -10.88
N ASP A 60 9.30 1.24 -11.46
CA ASP A 60 10.51 0.65 -10.88
C ASP A 60 11.61 1.71 -10.66
N ARG A 61 11.83 2.59 -11.62
CA ARG A 61 12.79 3.69 -11.51
C ARG A 61 12.41 4.66 -10.40
N SER A 62 11.14 5.01 -10.31
CA SER A 62 10.60 5.90 -9.29
C SER A 62 10.75 5.30 -7.89
N CYS A 63 10.48 4.01 -7.73
CA CYS A 63 10.68 3.27 -6.49
C CYS A 63 12.16 3.30 -6.05
N ILE A 64 13.08 2.99 -6.95
CA ILE A 64 14.52 3.00 -6.67
C ILE A 64 14.99 4.42 -6.31
N ALA A 65 14.51 5.44 -7.02
CA ALA A 65 14.89 6.83 -6.76
C ALA A 65 14.40 7.29 -5.37
N LEU A 66 13.14 6.99 -5.01
CA LEU A 66 12.63 7.30 -3.67
C LEU A 66 13.40 6.55 -2.58
N ALA A 67 13.64 5.26 -2.75
CA ALA A 67 14.35 4.46 -1.75
C ALA A 67 15.79 4.96 -1.51
N LYS A 68 16.50 5.34 -2.57
CA LYS A 68 17.82 5.97 -2.46
C LYS A 68 17.77 7.28 -1.68
N MET A 69 16.82 8.15 -1.99
CA MET A 69 16.62 9.41 -1.29
C MET A 69 16.24 9.17 0.17
N TRP A 70 15.29 8.27 0.44
CA TRP A 70 14.86 7.90 1.79
C TRP A 70 16.02 7.42 2.65
N ARG A 71 16.89 6.57 2.08
CA ARG A 71 18.05 6.02 2.78
C ARG A 71 19.14 7.05 3.04
N THR A 72 19.35 8.03 2.16
CA THR A 72 20.47 8.98 2.22
C THR A 72 20.13 10.28 2.94
N ASP A 73 18.87 10.71 2.90
CA ASP A 73 18.43 11.92 3.57
C ASP A 73 18.24 11.66 5.07
N ARG A 74 18.87 12.52 5.89
CA ARG A 74 18.83 12.40 7.35
C ARG A 74 17.43 12.56 7.93
N ALA A 75 16.63 13.46 7.37
CA ALA A 75 15.27 13.72 7.83
C ALA A 75 14.35 12.54 7.46
N LEU A 76 14.48 12.03 6.24
CA LEU A 76 13.63 10.93 5.76
C LEU A 76 13.92 9.61 6.47
N ARG A 77 15.16 9.34 6.86
CA ARG A 77 15.52 8.10 7.57
C ARG A 77 14.83 7.88 8.90
N THR A 78 14.26 8.92 9.49
CA THR A 78 13.50 8.84 10.74
C THR A 78 12.02 8.52 10.52
N LEU A 79 11.55 8.51 9.28
CA LEU A 79 10.16 8.25 8.96
C LEU A 79 9.83 6.76 9.14
N GLU A 80 8.77 6.50 9.87
CA GLU A 80 8.27 5.16 10.18
C GLU A 80 7.03 4.85 9.34
N ALA A 81 7.25 4.51 8.08
CA ALA A 81 6.19 4.11 7.16
C ALA A 81 6.65 3.00 6.20
N LEU A 82 5.67 2.33 5.64
CA LEU A 82 5.81 1.36 4.55
C LEU A 82 4.89 1.81 3.43
N LEU A 83 5.38 1.81 2.20
CA LEU A 83 4.58 2.10 1.03
C LEU A 83 4.38 0.83 0.19
N LEU A 84 3.14 0.62 -0.25
CA LEU A 84 2.81 -0.31 -1.32
C LEU A 84 2.42 0.50 -2.54
N VAL A 85 3.02 0.21 -3.68
CA VAL A 85 2.74 0.88 -4.94
C VAL A 85 2.55 -0.14 -6.06
N ALA A 86 1.62 0.13 -6.96
CA ALA A 86 1.35 -0.77 -8.09
C ALA A 86 0.90 0.01 -9.32
N ASP A 87 1.32 -0.45 -10.47
CA ASP A 87 0.79 -0.06 -11.78
C ASP A 87 0.25 -1.27 -12.54
N ALA A 88 0.03 -1.13 -13.86
CA ALA A 88 -0.41 -2.20 -14.74
C ALA A 88 0.54 -3.39 -14.85
N LYS A 89 1.80 -3.23 -14.47
CA LYS A 89 2.88 -4.18 -14.83
C LYS A 89 3.55 -4.78 -13.61
N ALA A 90 3.54 -4.08 -12.48
CA ALA A 90 4.28 -4.50 -11.30
C ALA A 90 3.74 -3.89 -10.01
N SER A 91 4.05 -4.54 -8.90
CA SER A 91 3.81 -4.06 -7.55
C SER A 91 5.08 -4.12 -6.71
N PHE A 92 5.25 -3.12 -5.86
CA PHE A 92 6.43 -2.99 -5.01
C PHE A 92 6.04 -2.60 -3.58
N MET A 93 6.85 -3.08 -2.64
CA MET A 93 6.88 -2.58 -1.27
C MET A 93 8.17 -1.79 -1.07
N LEU A 94 8.05 -0.57 -0.53
CA LEU A 94 9.17 0.27 -0.13
C LEU A 94 9.20 0.38 1.39
N THR A 95 10.37 0.20 1.98
CA THR A 95 10.56 0.25 3.43
C THR A 95 11.42 1.43 3.85
N GLY A 96 11.31 1.85 5.10
CA GLY A 96 12.13 2.93 5.68
C GLY A 96 13.63 2.64 5.71
N THR A 97 14.02 1.38 5.56
CA THR A 97 15.42 0.95 5.43
C THR A 97 15.97 1.14 4.01
N GLY A 98 15.11 1.52 3.06
CA GLY A 98 15.49 1.76 1.67
C GLY A 98 15.41 0.50 0.81
N ASP A 99 14.70 -0.53 1.26
CA ASP A 99 14.45 -1.72 0.45
C ASP A 99 13.33 -1.45 -0.56
N VAL A 100 13.51 -1.98 -1.77
CA VAL A 100 12.50 -2.03 -2.82
C VAL A 100 12.26 -3.50 -3.13
N ILE A 101 11.12 -4.01 -2.67
CA ILE A 101 10.78 -5.42 -2.77
C ILE A 101 9.69 -5.59 -3.81
N ARG A 102 9.99 -6.32 -4.87
CA ARG A 102 8.99 -6.82 -5.82
C ARG A 102 8.57 -8.22 -5.39
N MET A 103 7.27 -8.47 -5.38
CA MET A 103 6.76 -9.81 -5.06
C MET A 103 6.53 -10.62 -6.34
N ASP A 104 6.80 -11.91 -6.26
CA ASP A 104 6.65 -12.81 -7.42
C ASP A 104 5.19 -13.23 -7.64
N ASP A 105 4.37 -13.22 -6.59
CA ASP A 105 2.97 -13.64 -6.61
C ASP A 105 1.96 -12.48 -6.77
N ASP A 106 2.45 -11.25 -6.97
CA ASP A 106 1.65 -10.02 -7.11
C ASP A 106 0.66 -9.74 -5.95
N ILE A 107 0.80 -10.44 -4.83
CA ILE A 107 -0.01 -10.24 -3.63
C ILE A 107 0.84 -9.62 -2.53
N LEU A 108 0.53 -8.38 -2.17
CA LEU A 108 1.24 -7.60 -1.17
C LEU A 108 0.31 -7.22 -0.04
N ALA A 109 0.82 -7.25 1.19
CA ALA A 109 0.11 -6.69 2.33
C ALA A 109 1.10 -6.14 3.36
N THR A 110 0.68 -5.12 4.09
CA THR A 110 1.45 -4.49 5.15
C THR A 110 0.54 -3.93 6.24
N GLY A 111 1.13 -3.51 7.36
CA GLY A 111 0.41 -3.01 8.52
C GLY A 111 0.05 -4.10 9.52
N SER A 112 -0.61 -3.72 10.62
CA SER A 112 -0.91 -4.62 11.74
C SER A 112 -1.77 -5.82 11.35
N GLY A 113 -2.76 -5.61 10.46
CA GLY A 113 -3.61 -6.67 9.90
C GLY A 113 -3.03 -7.34 8.65
N GLY A 114 -1.85 -6.90 8.18
CA GLY A 114 -1.30 -7.28 6.88
C GLY A 114 -1.13 -8.79 6.69
N ASN A 115 -0.59 -9.49 7.66
CA ASN A 115 -0.38 -10.94 7.55
C ASN A 115 -1.70 -11.74 7.47
N TYR A 116 -2.75 -11.29 8.15
CA TYR A 116 -4.08 -11.91 8.05
C TYR A 116 -4.69 -11.67 6.67
N ALA A 117 -4.58 -10.43 6.17
CA ALA A 117 -5.04 -10.09 4.82
C ALA A 117 -4.24 -10.85 3.75
N LEU A 118 -2.93 -10.96 3.89
CA LEU A 118 -2.07 -11.70 2.97
C LEU A 118 -2.45 -13.17 2.87
N ALA A 119 -2.59 -13.84 4.03
CA ALA A 119 -2.97 -15.26 4.07
C ALA A 119 -4.36 -15.49 3.45
N ALA A 120 -5.32 -14.62 3.77
CA ALA A 120 -6.67 -14.70 3.20
C ALA A 120 -6.65 -14.44 1.69
N ALA A 121 -5.92 -13.43 1.22
CA ALA A 121 -5.83 -13.10 -0.20
C ALA A 121 -5.20 -14.24 -1.01
N ARG A 122 -4.13 -14.84 -0.53
CA ARG A 122 -3.51 -16.02 -1.17
C ARG A 122 -4.47 -17.20 -1.25
N ALA A 123 -5.12 -17.54 -0.14
CA ALA A 123 -6.09 -18.64 -0.12
C ALA A 123 -7.25 -18.40 -1.10
N LEU A 124 -7.76 -17.17 -1.19
CA LEU A 124 -8.83 -16.82 -2.13
C LEU A 124 -8.34 -16.86 -3.58
N PHE A 125 -7.15 -16.36 -3.85
CA PHE A 125 -6.56 -16.34 -5.18
C PHE A 125 -6.31 -17.75 -5.72
N GLU A 126 -5.80 -18.66 -4.89
CA GLU A 126 -5.49 -20.03 -5.28
C GLU A 126 -6.73 -20.94 -5.44
N ASN A 127 -7.83 -20.64 -4.75
CA ASN A 127 -8.96 -21.57 -4.62
C ASN A 127 -10.28 -21.00 -5.15
N THR A 128 -10.31 -19.81 -5.76
CA THR A 128 -11.54 -19.20 -6.29
C THR A 128 -11.28 -18.46 -7.60
N ASP A 129 -12.35 -18.17 -8.33
CA ASP A 129 -12.32 -17.35 -9.55
C ASP A 129 -12.66 -15.87 -9.25
N LEU A 130 -12.46 -15.41 -8.03
CA LEU A 130 -12.75 -14.03 -7.63
C LEU A 130 -11.77 -13.04 -8.28
N GLY A 131 -12.29 -11.90 -8.72
CA GLY A 131 -11.46 -10.80 -9.19
C GLY A 131 -10.68 -10.11 -8.06
N ALA A 132 -9.62 -9.39 -8.42
CA ALA A 132 -8.71 -8.76 -7.47
C ALA A 132 -9.41 -7.84 -6.44
N GLU A 133 -10.42 -7.07 -6.86
CA GLU A 133 -11.19 -6.21 -5.96
C GLU A 133 -11.92 -7.03 -4.89
N GLN A 134 -12.59 -8.11 -5.28
CA GLN A 134 -13.32 -8.99 -4.38
C GLN A 134 -12.39 -9.71 -3.40
N ILE A 135 -11.23 -10.15 -3.88
CA ILE A 135 -10.19 -10.77 -3.04
C ILE A 135 -9.71 -9.78 -1.98
N VAL A 136 -9.37 -8.56 -2.38
CA VAL A 136 -8.92 -7.50 -1.46
C VAL A 136 -10.00 -7.19 -0.42
N GLN A 137 -11.25 -7.01 -0.83
CA GLN A 137 -12.37 -6.73 0.07
C GLN A 137 -12.55 -7.83 1.11
N LYS A 138 -12.57 -9.09 0.69
CA LYS A 138 -12.73 -10.24 1.59
C LYS A 138 -11.53 -10.41 2.52
N ALA A 139 -10.31 -10.23 2.02
CA ALA A 139 -9.09 -10.33 2.80
C ALA A 139 -9.04 -9.26 3.91
N LEU A 140 -9.39 -8.02 3.59
CA LEU A 140 -9.50 -6.94 4.58
C LEU A 140 -10.61 -7.18 5.60
N THR A 141 -11.75 -7.74 5.18
CA THR A 141 -12.83 -8.12 6.08
C THR A 141 -12.36 -9.15 7.11
N ILE A 142 -11.65 -10.18 6.66
CA ILE A 142 -11.08 -11.22 7.55
C ILE A 142 -10.03 -10.60 8.48
N ALA A 143 -9.13 -9.77 7.95
CA ALA A 143 -8.13 -9.09 8.78
C ALA A 143 -8.78 -8.23 9.87
N GLY A 144 -9.84 -7.48 9.53
CA GLY A 144 -10.58 -6.65 10.50
C GLY A 144 -11.41 -7.44 11.53
N GLN A 145 -11.66 -8.72 11.30
CA GLN A 145 -12.28 -9.62 12.28
C GLN A 145 -11.27 -10.19 13.29
N ILE A 146 -9.99 -10.20 12.93
CA ILE A 146 -8.93 -10.83 13.72
C ILE A 146 -8.05 -9.79 14.43
N CYS A 147 -7.64 -8.75 13.68
CA CYS A 147 -6.70 -7.74 14.17
C CYS A 147 -7.43 -6.59 14.87
N VAL A 148 -7.14 -6.37 16.14
CA VAL A 148 -7.73 -5.27 16.93
C VAL A 148 -7.34 -3.87 16.42
N PHE A 149 -6.30 -3.76 15.61
CA PHE A 149 -5.82 -2.51 15.01
C PHE A 149 -6.39 -2.25 13.61
N THR A 150 -7.34 -3.07 13.15
CA THR A 150 -7.93 -3.03 11.82
C THR A 150 -9.44 -3.00 11.93
N ASN A 151 -10.11 -2.12 11.17
CA ASN A 151 -11.58 -2.03 11.19
C ASN A 151 -12.19 -2.41 9.83
N GLN A 152 -13.54 -2.32 9.74
CA GLN A 152 -14.30 -2.67 8.54
C GLN A 152 -14.57 -1.48 7.60
N ASN A 153 -14.07 -0.27 7.94
CA ASN A 153 -14.17 0.89 7.05
C ASN A 153 -13.07 0.79 6.00
N GLN A 154 -13.41 0.22 4.85
CA GLN A 154 -12.45 -0.08 3.80
C GLN A 154 -12.48 0.98 2.70
N THR A 155 -11.32 1.38 2.22
CA THR A 155 -11.13 2.10 0.95
C THR A 155 -10.47 1.15 -0.03
N ILE A 156 -11.11 0.93 -1.18
CA ILE A 156 -10.59 0.05 -2.25
C ILE A 156 -10.47 0.86 -3.52
N GLU A 157 -9.31 0.81 -4.15
CA GLU A 157 -9.02 1.44 -5.44
C GLU A 157 -8.57 0.38 -6.44
N THR A 158 -9.04 0.50 -7.66
CA THR A 158 -8.71 -0.39 -8.78
C THR A 158 -8.13 0.40 -9.94
N LEU A 159 -7.23 -0.22 -10.70
CA LEU A 159 -6.83 0.27 -12.01
C LEU A 159 -7.54 -0.59 -13.05
N ASP A 160 -8.28 0.05 -13.95
CA ASP A 160 -8.91 -0.64 -15.06
C ASP A 160 -7.91 -0.75 -16.20
N TYR A 161 -7.57 -1.97 -16.56
CA TYR A 161 -6.72 -2.28 -17.70
C TYR A 161 -7.52 -2.66 -18.94
N SER A 162 -8.72 -2.17 -19.06
CA SER A 162 -9.40 -2.20 -20.34
C SER A 162 -8.64 -1.26 -21.26
N ASP A 163 -7.74 -1.83 -22.05
CA ASP A 163 -7.04 -1.22 -23.17
C ASP A 163 -5.64 -0.65 -22.88
N LYS A 164 -4.67 -0.88 -23.71
CA LYS A 164 -4.72 -1.18 -25.14
C LYS A 164 -3.36 -1.68 -25.58
N ALA A 165 -3.44 -2.72 -26.38
CA ALA A 165 -2.44 -2.92 -27.39
C ALA A 165 -2.26 -1.65 -28.24
#